data_ec117c7d88df91494aa2ded858a34446
#
_entry.id   ec117c7d88df91494aa2ded858a34446
#
_cell.length_a   1.000
_cell.length_b   1.000
_cell.length_c   1.000
_cell.angle_alpha   90.00
_cell.angle_beta   90.00
_cell.angle_gamma   90.00
#
_symmetry.space_group_name_H-M   'P 1'
#
loop_
_entity.id
_entity.type
_entity.pdbx_description
1 polymer ?
#
loop_
_entity_poly.entity_id
_entity_poly.type
_entity_poly.pdbx_seq_one_letter_code
_entity_poly.pdbx_strand_id
1 'polypeptide(L)'
;MKKSLLLFFLLIFTGNLFSQQIAVLKYSGGGDWYGNPTALPNLIQFCNQNIFTSIDAKPQAVTPGSPDIFQYPFIHMTGHGNVFFSPEETENLRKYLLGGGFLHIDDNYGMNEYVRRELKKVFPDKELEEIPASHPIFSEAFSFPEGLPKIHEHDGLRPQAFGIFENDRLLCLFTYESDLGDGWEDPQVHNDPEEVRLKALKMGANIIKYAFSN
;
A
#
# COMPACT_ATOMS: atom_id res chain seq x y z
N MET A 1 34.69 51.23 -23.50
CA MET A 1 33.45 50.57 -23.04
C MET A 1 33.59 49.07 -23.27
N LYS A 2 33.88 48.29 -22.21
CA LYS A 2 33.97 46.80 -22.30
C LYS A 2 32.60 46.24 -22.01
N LYS A 3 31.98 45.56 -23.00
CA LYS A 3 30.73 44.81 -22.84
C LYS A 3 31.07 43.48 -22.20
N SER A 4 30.72 43.29 -20.92
CA SER A 4 30.76 41.96 -20.26
C SER A 4 29.59 41.14 -20.73
N LEU A 5 29.87 40.03 -21.41
CA LEU A 5 28.90 39.01 -21.81
C LEU A 5 28.70 38.06 -20.63
N LEU A 6 27.53 38.16 -19.97
CA LEU A 6 27.18 37.27 -18.87
C LEU A 6 26.62 35.98 -19.49
N LEU A 7 27.40 34.89 -19.43
CA LEU A 7 27.00 33.57 -19.90
C LEU A 7 26.14 32.91 -18.78
N PHE A 8 24.83 32.78 -19.00
CA PHE A 8 23.93 32.04 -18.11
C PHE A 8 24.07 30.54 -18.41
N PHE A 9 24.74 29.82 -17.54
CA PHE A 9 24.78 28.35 -17.59
C PHE A 9 23.47 27.82 -17.03
N LEU A 10 22.58 27.38 -17.91
CA LEU A 10 21.35 26.62 -17.54
C LEU A 10 21.77 25.17 -17.21
N LEU A 11 21.94 24.86 -15.94
CA LEU A 11 22.11 23.47 -15.47
C LEU A 11 20.78 22.73 -15.67
N ILE A 12 20.68 22.01 -16.77
CA ILE A 12 19.59 21.04 -16.96
C ILE A 12 19.90 19.84 -16.04
N PHE A 13 19.26 19.79 -14.89
CA PHE A 13 19.21 18.59 -14.05
C PHE A 13 18.35 17.56 -14.80
N THR A 14 18.98 16.70 -15.59
CA THR A 14 18.34 15.46 -16.05
C THR A 14 18.29 14.50 -14.87
N GLY A 15 17.29 14.66 -14.01
CA GLY A 15 16.98 13.65 -13.02
C GLY A 15 16.64 12.35 -13.77
N ASN A 16 17.43 11.31 -13.57
CA ASN A 16 17.02 9.97 -13.98
C ASN A 16 15.74 9.64 -13.20
N LEU A 17 14.59 9.72 -13.85
CA LEU A 17 13.34 9.22 -13.34
C LEU A 17 13.46 7.69 -13.37
N PHE A 18 14.08 7.11 -12.33
CA PHE A 18 13.93 5.69 -12.11
C PHE A 18 12.47 5.41 -11.81
N SER A 19 11.88 4.49 -12.56
CA SER A 19 10.53 3.99 -12.27
C SER A 19 10.54 3.38 -10.87
N GLN A 20 9.60 3.79 -10.02
CA GLN A 20 9.42 3.19 -8.71
C GLN A 20 8.86 1.78 -8.89
N GLN A 21 9.33 0.83 -8.11
CA GLN A 21 8.80 -0.52 -8.10
C GLN A 21 8.00 -0.75 -6.81
N ILE A 22 6.88 -1.46 -6.96
CA ILE A 22 6.10 -1.95 -5.84
C ILE A 22 5.97 -3.47 -5.91
N ALA A 23 5.66 -4.11 -4.79
CA ALA A 23 5.60 -5.57 -4.75
C ALA A 23 4.37 -6.08 -4.01
N VAL A 24 4.01 -7.33 -4.29
CA VAL A 24 3.11 -8.16 -3.48
C VAL A 24 3.94 -8.94 -2.47
N LEU A 25 3.48 -8.99 -1.21
CA LEU A 25 4.11 -9.80 -0.17
C LEU A 25 3.68 -11.26 -0.29
N LYS A 26 4.63 -12.13 -0.65
CA LYS A 26 4.45 -13.58 -0.67
C LYS A 26 4.70 -14.14 0.72
N TYR A 27 3.64 -14.30 1.50
CA TYR A 27 3.69 -14.83 2.87
C TYR A 27 3.42 -16.35 2.91
N SER A 28 3.73 -16.97 4.05
CA SER A 28 3.44 -18.37 4.34
C SER A 28 2.18 -18.50 5.21
N GLY A 29 1.74 -19.74 5.48
CA GLY A 29 0.61 -20.01 6.37
C GLY A 29 -0.60 -20.63 5.69
N GLY A 30 -0.62 -20.71 4.37
CA GLY A 30 -1.69 -21.33 3.59
C GLY A 30 -2.74 -20.38 3.06
N GLY A 31 -2.65 -19.07 3.37
CA GLY A 31 -3.45 -18.05 2.70
C GLY A 31 -2.98 -17.81 1.27
N ASP A 32 -3.87 -17.28 0.46
CA ASP A 32 -3.68 -17.09 -0.98
C ASP A 32 -3.11 -15.69 -1.31
N TRP A 33 -1.89 -15.42 -0.89
CA TRP A 33 -1.15 -14.18 -1.16
C TRP A 33 -1.17 -13.72 -2.64
N TYR A 34 -1.50 -14.64 -3.54
CA TYR A 34 -1.62 -14.44 -4.99
C TYR A 34 -3.04 -14.09 -5.43
N GLY A 35 -3.96 -13.92 -4.49
CA GLY A 35 -5.30 -13.39 -4.76
C GLY A 35 -5.24 -12.03 -5.44
N ASN A 36 -6.32 -11.65 -6.14
CA ASN A 36 -6.46 -10.37 -6.81
C ASN A 36 -5.33 -10.05 -7.82
N PRO A 37 -5.05 -10.92 -8.78
CA PRO A 37 -3.88 -10.81 -9.65
C PRO A 37 -3.86 -9.57 -10.55
N THR A 38 -5.04 -8.97 -10.84
CA THR A 38 -5.14 -7.76 -11.67
C THR A 38 -5.22 -6.47 -10.83
N ALA A 39 -5.36 -6.57 -9.51
CA ALA A 39 -5.55 -5.44 -8.61
C ALA A 39 -4.40 -4.42 -8.66
N LEU A 40 -3.17 -4.86 -8.35
CA LEU A 40 -2.02 -3.94 -8.37
C LEU A 40 -1.70 -3.40 -9.76
N PRO A 41 -1.73 -4.16 -10.86
CA PRO A 41 -1.58 -3.61 -12.21
C PRO A 41 -2.58 -2.49 -12.52
N ASN A 42 -3.84 -2.65 -12.18
CA ASN A 42 -4.87 -1.63 -12.38
C ASN A 42 -4.65 -0.41 -11.47
N LEU A 43 -4.30 -0.62 -10.20
CA LEU A 43 -3.96 0.49 -9.29
C LEU A 43 -2.75 1.27 -9.79
N ILE A 44 -1.70 0.62 -10.25
CA ILE A 44 -0.50 1.25 -10.84
C ILE A 44 -0.91 2.11 -12.03
N GLN A 45 -1.68 1.54 -12.95
CA GLN A 45 -2.17 2.28 -14.13
C GLN A 45 -2.97 3.51 -13.71
N PHE A 46 -3.88 3.37 -12.75
CA PHE A 46 -4.67 4.48 -12.23
C PHE A 46 -3.78 5.57 -11.60
N CYS A 47 -2.81 5.20 -10.76
CA CYS A 47 -1.89 6.13 -10.12
C CYS A 47 -1.05 6.89 -11.16
N ASN A 48 -0.46 6.19 -12.11
CA ASN A 48 0.36 6.82 -13.15
C ASN A 48 -0.44 7.83 -13.99
N GLN A 49 -1.73 7.57 -14.23
CA GLN A 49 -2.59 8.46 -15.01
C GLN A 49 -3.18 9.62 -14.20
N ASN A 50 -3.51 9.42 -12.92
CA ASN A 50 -4.33 10.36 -12.16
C ASN A 50 -3.57 11.14 -11.07
N ILE A 51 -2.46 10.60 -10.55
CA ILE A 51 -1.63 11.28 -9.56
C ILE A 51 -0.17 11.42 -10.03
N PHE A 52 0.07 11.18 -11.31
CA PHE A 52 1.34 11.40 -12.01
C PHE A 52 2.54 10.69 -11.39
N THR A 53 2.34 9.48 -10.87
CA THR A 53 3.44 8.61 -10.44
C THR A 53 4.16 8.01 -11.66
N SER A 54 5.36 7.48 -11.44
CA SER A 54 6.12 6.71 -12.44
C SER A 54 6.43 5.34 -11.85
N ILE A 55 5.38 4.54 -11.63
CA ILE A 55 5.50 3.18 -11.09
C ILE A 55 5.61 2.21 -12.25
N ASP A 56 6.50 1.20 -12.12
CA ASP A 56 6.63 0.13 -13.10
C ASP A 56 5.29 -0.63 -13.20
N ALA A 57 4.83 -0.82 -14.44
CA ALA A 57 3.51 -1.42 -14.69
C ALA A 57 3.39 -2.87 -14.19
N LYS A 58 4.52 -3.54 -13.92
CA LYS A 58 4.55 -4.93 -13.49
C LYS A 58 5.03 -5.06 -12.04
N PRO A 59 4.12 -5.22 -11.08
CA PRO A 59 4.50 -5.46 -9.69
C PRO A 59 5.30 -6.76 -9.57
N GLN A 60 6.22 -6.80 -8.60
CA GLN A 60 7.01 -7.98 -8.29
C GLN A 60 6.39 -8.74 -7.12
N ALA A 61 6.84 -9.97 -6.87
CA ALA A 61 6.51 -10.70 -5.65
C ALA A 61 7.77 -10.84 -4.79
N VAL A 62 7.67 -10.54 -3.50
CA VAL A 62 8.79 -10.61 -2.56
C VAL A 62 8.38 -11.33 -1.27
N THR A 63 9.27 -12.17 -0.72
CA THR A 63 9.02 -12.80 0.58
C THR A 63 9.49 -11.89 1.72
N PRO A 64 8.86 -11.97 2.91
CA PRO A 64 9.26 -11.14 4.06
C PRO A 64 10.72 -11.31 4.46
N GLY A 65 11.30 -12.50 4.26
CA GLY A 65 12.70 -12.82 4.60
C GLY A 65 13.72 -12.45 3.51
N SER A 66 13.28 -12.04 2.32
CA SER A 66 14.22 -11.67 1.24
C SER A 66 14.91 -10.34 1.52
N PRO A 67 16.23 -10.22 1.26
CA PRO A 67 16.89 -8.92 1.26
C PRO A 67 16.35 -7.99 0.16
N ASP A 68 15.72 -8.51 -0.89
CA ASP A 68 15.15 -7.69 -1.96
C ASP A 68 13.96 -6.84 -1.50
N ILE A 69 13.38 -7.15 -0.33
CA ILE A 69 12.26 -6.38 0.24
C ILE A 69 12.59 -4.87 0.35
N PHE A 70 13.85 -4.53 0.62
CA PHE A 70 14.33 -3.16 0.77
C PHE A 70 14.38 -2.35 -0.53
N GLN A 71 14.14 -2.99 -1.68
CA GLN A 71 14.08 -2.30 -2.98
C GLN A 71 12.71 -1.67 -3.25
N TYR A 72 11.69 -2.06 -2.47
CA TYR A 72 10.31 -1.65 -2.68
C TYR A 72 9.86 -0.65 -1.61
N PRO A 73 9.59 0.63 -1.97
CA PRO A 73 9.09 1.61 -1.00
C PRO A 73 7.68 1.27 -0.50
N PHE A 74 6.92 0.49 -1.29
CA PHE A 74 5.57 0.06 -0.99
C PHE A 74 5.40 -1.43 -1.30
N ILE A 75 4.83 -2.14 -0.33
CA ILE A 75 4.47 -3.56 -0.48
C ILE A 75 2.99 -3.71 -0.13
N HIS A 76 2.28 -4.45 -0.99
CA HIS A 76 0.89 -4.83 -0.78
C HIS A 76 0.79 -6.29 -0.34
N MET A 77 -0.06 -6.55 0.62
CA MET A 77 -0.39 -7.88 1.10
C MET A 77 -1.91 -8.04 1.10
N THR A 78 -2.41 -9.10 0.52
CA THR A 78 -3.83 -9.44 0.48
C THR A 78 -4.02 -10.95 0.51
N GLY A 79 -5.24 -11.42 0.61
CA GLY A 79 -5.63 -12.82 0.51
C GLY A 79 -6.72 -13.22 1.49
N HIS A 80 -6.89 -14.54 1.63
CA HIS A 80 -7.85 -15.16 2.54
C HIS A 80 -7.12 -16.06 3.56
N GLY A 81 -7.63 -16.09 4.79
CA GLY A 81 -7.20 -17.04 5.80
C GLY A 81 -5.82 -16.78 6.41
N ASN A 82 -5.09 -17.85 6.70
CA ASN A 82 -3.97 -17.80 7.62
C ASN A 82 -2.69 -17.20 7.02
N VAL A 83 -2.07 -16.32 7.80
CA VAL A 83 -0.76 -15.72 7.57
C VAL A 83 0.21 -16.24 8.60
N PHE A 84 1.46 -16.47 8.19
CA PHE A 84 2.53 -16.88 9.09
C PHE A 84 3.85 -16.25 8.66
N PHE A 85 4.55 -15.66 9.65
CA PHE A 85 5.94 -15.20 9.52
C PHE A 85 6.84 -15.99 10.47
N SER A 86 7.96 -16.50 9.94
CA SER A 86 9.02 -17.05 10.76
C SER A 86 9.69 -15.96 11.60
N PRO A 87 10.49 -16.32 12.64
CA PRO A 87 11.24 -15.33 13.41
C PRO A 87 12.18 -14.47 12.55
N GLU A 88 12.80 -15.05 11.53
CA GLU A 88 13.68 -14.34 10.59
C GLU A 88 12.88 -13.37 9.70
N GLU A 89 11.76 -13.81 9.15
CA GLU A 89 10.84 -12.98 8.36
C GLU A 89 10.28 -11.81 9.18
N THR A 90 9.92 -12.08 10.43
CA THR A 90 9.44 -11.08 11.39
C THR A 90 10.49 -9.98 11.62
N GLU A 91 11.73 -10.36 11.87
CA GLU A 91 12.82 -9.40 12.10
C GLU A 91 13.17 -8.62 10.84
N ASN A 92 13.19 -9.27 9.68
CA ASN A 92 13.48 -8.61 8.41
C ASN A 92 12.36 -7.61 8.01
N LEU A 93 11.10 -8.00 8.19
CA LEU A 93 9.95 -7.12 7.95
C LEU A 93 9.96 -5.91 8.90
N ARG A 94 10.31 -6.10 10.18
CA ARG A 94 10.50 -5.00 11.13
C ARG A 94 11.56 -4.01 10.64
N LYS A 95 12.73 -4.51 10.22
CA LYS A 95 13.81 -3.66 9.69
C LYS A 95 13.37 -2.89 8.45
N TYR A 96 12.67 -3.56 7.54
CA TYR A 96 12.11 -2.93 6.35
C TYR A 96 11.19 -1.76 6.69
N LEU A 97 10.23 -1.99 7.59
CA LEU A 97 9.26 -0.97 7.98
C LEU A 97 9.90 0.20 8.73
N LEU A 98 10.82 -0.08 9.66
CA LEU A 98 11.57 0.96 10.37
C LEU A 98 12.54 1.71 9.45
N GLY A 99 13.04 1.05 8.41
CA GLY A 99 13.98 1.62 7.43
C GLY A 99 13.36 2.50 6.35
N GLY A 100 12.05 2.76 6.41
CA GLY A 100 11.36 3.64 5.45
C GLY A 100 10.36 2.93 4.53
N GLY A 101 10.28 1.59 4.58
CA GLY A 101 9.27 0.83 3.85
C GLY A 101 7.86 1.06 4.37
N PHE A 102 6.88 0.80 3.51
CA PHE A 102 5.46 0.87 3.84
C PHE A 102 4.77 -0.44 3.47
N LEU A 103 3.96 -0.99 4.37
CA LEU A 103 3.16 -2.19 4.13
C LEU A 103 1.66 -1.84 4.17
N HIS A 104 0.97 -2.09 3.08
CA HIS A 104 -0.49 -2.11 3.05
C HIS A 104 -0.97 -3.57 3.10
N ILE A 105 -1.84 -3.86 4.06
CA ILE A 105 -2.52 -5.15 4.20
C ILE A 105 -4.00 -4.93 3.96
N ASP A 106 -4.58 -5.68 3.03
CA ASP A 106 -6.00 -5.66 2.74
C ASP A 106 -6.61 -7.02 3.07
N ASP A 107 -7.53 -7.07 4.03
CA ASP A 107 -8.24 -8.31 4.38
C ASP A 107 -9.32 -8.57 3.34
N ASN A 108 -9.06 -9.48 2.42
CA ASN A 108 -10.06 -9.92 1.47
C ASN A 108 -11.20 -10.69 2.16
N TYR A 109 -10.85 -11.55 3.10
CA TYR A 109 -11.76 -12.15 4.08
C TYR A 109 -11.03 -13.17 4.94
N GLY A 110 -11.20 -13.03 6.27
CA GLY A 110 -10.70 -14.01 7.23
C GLY A 110 -9.20 -13.94 7.52
N MET A 111 -8.51 -12.85 7.15
CA MET A 111 -7.12 -12.62 7.55
C MET A 111 -6.98 -11.92 8.90
N ASN A 112 -8.01 -11.21 9.35
CA ASN A 112 -7.96 -10.28 10.49
C ASN A 112 -7.29 -10.86 11.73
N GLU A 113 -7.69 -12.04 12.18
CA GLU A 113 -7.10 -12.70 13.35
C GLU A 113 -5.60 -12.99 13.17
N TYR A 114 -5.25 -13.52 12.00
CA TYR A 114 -3.89 -13.92 11.67
C TYR A 114 -2.98 -12.71 11.48
N VAL A 115 -3.43 -11.69 10.78
CA VAL A 115 -2.69 -10.43 10.59
C VAL A 115 -2.35 -9.79 11.93
N ARG A 116 -3.32 -9.66 12.83
CA ARG A 116 -3.08 -9.09 14.16
C ARG A 116 -2.07 -9.89 14.96
N ARG A 117 -2.15 -11.22 14.92
CA ARG A 117 -1.19 -12.12 15.55
C ARG A 117 0.23 -11.93 14.98
N GLU A 118 0.35 -11.88 13.66
CA GLU A 118 1.67 -11.77 13.02
C GLU A 118 2.27 -10.37 13.18
N LEU A 119 1.48 -9.31 13.07
CA LEU A 119 1.95 -7.95 13.32
C LEU A 119 2.40 -7.75 14.78
N LYS A 120 1.77 -8.42 15.74
CA LYS A 120 2.23 -8.39 17.16
C LYS A 120 3.60 -9.05 17.35
N LYS A 121 3.99 -10.02 16.50
CA LYS A 121 5.37 -10.54 16.47
C LYS A 121 6.33 -9.52 15.85
N VAL A 122 5.92 -8.85 14.77
CA VAL A 122 6.75 -7.82 14.13
C VAL A 122 6.99 -6.65 15.09
N PHE A 123 5.98 -6.20 15.81
CA PHE A 123 6.04 -5.08 16.76
C PHE A 123 5.43 -5.47 18.10
N PRO A 124 6.18 -6.17 18.98
CA PRO A 124 5.67 -6.62 20.28
C PRO A 124 5.22 -5.49 21.19
N ASP A 125 5.86 -4.34 21.09
CA ASP A 125 5.62 -3.16 21.94
C ASP A 125 4.64 -2.14 21.33
N LYS A 126 4.06 -2.44 20.16
CA LYS A 126 3.09 -1.56 19.49
C LYS A 126 1.73 -2.22 19.38
N GLU A 127 0.71 -1.40 19.30
CA GLU A 127 -0.66 -1.85 19.03
C GLU A 127 -1.11 -1.38 17.65
N LEU A 128 -2.07 -2.08 17.07
CA LEU A 128 -2.81 -1.62 15.90
C LEU A 128 -3.83 -0.59 16.37
N GLU A 129 -3.61 0.67 15.98
CA GLU A 129 -4.47 1.79 16.32
C GLU A 129 -5.46 2.05 15.18
N GLU A 130 -6.73 2.28 15.50
CA GLU A 130 -7.69 2.67 14.47
C GLU A 130 -7.38 4.09 13.98
N ILE A 131 -7.26 4.25 12.67
CA ILE A 131 -6.91 5.51 12.01
C ILE A 131 -8.19 6.35 11.85
N PRO A 132 -8.26 7.56 12.43
CA PRO A 132 -9.44 8.41 12.30
C PRO A 132 -9.58 8.95 10.88
N ALA A 133 -10.81 9.25 10.45
CA ALA A 133 -11.10 9.81 9.12
C ALA A 133 -10.39 11.14 8.83
N SER A 134 -9.94 11.85 9.87
CA SER A 134 -9.14 13.08 9.74
C SER A 134 -7.67 12.84 9.38
N HIS A 135 -7.20 11.59 9.37
CA HIS A 135 -5.81 11.27 9.04
C HIS A 135 -5.50 11.63 7.58
N PRO A 136 -4.32 12.20 7.27
CA PRO A 136 -3.94 12.65 5.93
C PRO A 136 -4.12 11.60 4.83
N ILE A 137 -3.92 10.31 5.13
CA ILE A 137 -4.08 9.22 4.16
C ILE A 137 -5.45 9.21 3.47
N PHE A 138 -6.48 9.76 4.10
CA PHE A 138 -7.83 9.86 3.53
C PHE A 138 -8.04 11.10 2.66
N SER A 139 -7.01 11.93 2.45
CA SER A 139 -7.12 13.17 1.66
C SER A 139 -5.90 13.51 0.82
N GLU A 140 -4.93 12.59 0.68
CA GLU A 140 -3.66 12.84 -0.03
C GLU A 140 -3.83 13.29 -1.50
N ALA A 141 -4.73 12.66 -2.23
CA ALA A 141 -5.06 13.00 -3.62
C ALA A 141 -6.56 13.16 -3.84
N PHE A 142 -7.35 12.35 -3.15
CA PHE A 142 -8.80 12.32 -3.25
C PHE A 142 -9.41 12.38 -1.85
N SER A 143 -10.52 13.13 -1.70
CA SER A 143 -11.18 13.34 -0.40
C SER A 143 -12.06 12.16 -0.01
N PHE A 144 -11.81 11.61 1.19
CA PHE A 144 -12.62 10.60 1.85
C PHE A 144 -12.98 11.08 3.26
N PRO A 145 -13.93 12.01 3.41
CA PRO A 145 -14.24 12.63 4.70
C PRO A 145 -14.80 11.64 5.73
N GLU A 146 -15.39 10.52 5.27
CA GLU A 146 -15.89 9.44 6.13
C GLU A 146 -14.82 8.38 6.43
N GLY A 147 -13.58 8.56 5.94
CA GLY A 147 -12.49 7.59 6.08
C GLY A 147 -12.54 6.46 5.06
N LEU A 148 -12.19 5.24 5.49
CA LEU A 148 -12.07 4.08 4.61
C LEU A 148 -13.41 3.73 3.95
N PRO A 149 -13.51 3.63 2.61
CA PRO A 149 -14.74 3.21 1.94
C PRO A 149 -15.02 1.71 2.11
N LYS A 150 -16.28 1.33 2.15
CA LYS A 150 -16.74 -0.06 1.99
C LYS A 150 -16.87 -0.37 0.50
N ILE A 151 -16.26 -1.47 0.06
CA ILE A 151 -16.36 -1.96 -1.32
C ILE A 151 -17.25 -3.18 -1.38
N HIS A 152 -16.91 -4.24 -0.61
CA HIS A 152 -17.75 -5.43 -0.47
C HIS A 152 -18.23 -5.64 0.96
N GLU A 153 -19.30 -6.39 1.11
CA GLU A 153 -19.85 -6.80 2.41
C GLU A 153 -19.31 -8.18 2.80
N HIS A 154 -18.81 -8.28 4.04
CA HIS A 154 -18.39 -9.55 4.65
C HIS A 154 -19.26 -9.87 5.85
N ASP A 155 -18.86 -9.44 7.04
CA ASP A 155 -19.55 -9.74 8.29
C ASP A 155 -20.55 -8.64 8.71
N GLY A 156 -20.85 -7.70 7.82
CA GLY A 156 -21.78 -6.59 8.06
C GLY A 156 -21.23 -5.51 9.02
N LEU A 157 -19.92 -5.51 9.22
CA LEU A 157 -19.25 -4.49 10.04
C LEU A 157 -18.88 -3.27 9.18
N ARG A 158 -18.63 -2.14 9.84
CA ARG A 158 -18.13 -0.95 9.13
C ARG A 158 -16.70 -1.15 8.65
N PRO A 159 -16.28 -0.51 7.58
CA PRO A 159 -14.89 -0.50 7.16
C PRO A 159 -14.01 0.19 8.22
N GLN A 160 -12.83 -0.37 8.48
CA GLN A 160 -11.88 0.13 9.46
C GLN A 160 -10.47 0.12 8.89
N ALA A 161 -9.76 1.19 9.11
CA ALA A 161 -8.33 1.28 8.84
C ALA A 161 -7.57 1.24 10.16
N PHE A 162 -6.59 0.36 10.27
CA PHE A 162 -5.71 0.28 11.43
C PHE A 162 -4.26 0.57 11.02
N GLY A 163 -3.51 1.19 11.90
CA GLY A 163 -2.12 1.53 11.66
C GLY A 163 -1.17 1.09 12.75
N ILE A 164 0.07 0.83 12.37
CA ILE A 164 1.21 0.78 13.28
C ILE A 164 2.08 2.00 13.02
N PHE A 165 2.37 2.76 14.07
CA PHE A 165 3.10 4.02 14.00
C PHE A 165 4.47 3.96 14.67
N GLU A 166 5.42 4.73 14.14
CA GLU A 166 6.71 5.05 14.76
C GLU A 166 7.01 6.52 14.55
N ASN A 167 7.15 7.28 15.64
CA ASN A 167 7.41 8.74 15.59
C ASN A 167 6.47 9.47 14.63
N ASP A 168 5.17 9.26 14.77
CA ASP A 168 4.09 9.78 13.93
C ASP A 168 4.07 9.28 12.46
N ARG A 169 5.03 8.46 12.04
CA ARG A 169 5.02 7.82 10.72
C ARG A 169 4.21 6.54 10.74
N LEU A 170 3.23 6.43 9.86
CA LEU A 170 2.48 5.19 9.62
C LEU A 170 3.39 4.21 8.87
N LEU A 171 3.71 3.08 9.51
CA LEU A 171 4.57 2.02 8.98
C LEU A 171 3.78 0.98 8.19
N CYS A 172 2.61 0.63 8.73
CA CYS A 172 1.74 -0.40 8.20
C CYS A 172 0.29 0.10 8.27
N LEU A 173 -0.42 -0.03 7.16
CA LEU A 173 -1.86 0.18 7.06
C LEU A 173 -2.54 -1.18 6.91
N PHE A 174 -3.49 -1.50 7.76
CA PHE A 174 -4.35 -2.66 7.65
C PHE A 174 -5.79 -2.21 7.41
N THR A 175 -6.33 -2.52 6.23
CA THR A 175 -7.72 -2.27 5.84
C THR A 175 -8.55 -3.52 6.11
N TYR A 176 -9.61 -3.36 6.90
CA TYR A 176 -10.48 -4.41 7.37
C TYR A 176 -11.94 -4.08 7.03
N GLU A 177 -12.70 -5.08 6.61
CA GLU A 177 -14.12 -4.93 6.18
C GLU A 177 -14.30 -3.91 5.04
N SER A 178 -13.29 -3.76 4.17
CA SER A 178 -13.31 -2.81 3.07
C SER A 178 -13.25 -3.48 1.71
N ASP A 179 -12.29 -4.39 1.53
CA ASP A 179 -12.06 -5.14 0.31
C ASP A 179 -11.60 -4.26 -0.87
N LEU A 180 -10.60 -3.42 -0.58
CA LEU A 180 -10.06 -2.51 -1.58
C LEU A 180 -9.48 -3.26 -2.78
N GLY A 181 -8.79 -4.38 -2.50
CA GLY A 181 -8.12 -5.19 -3.52
C GLY A 181 -9.07 -5.69 -4.59
N ASP A 182 -10.24 -6.16 -4.21
CA ASP A 182 -11.28 -6.61 -5.12
C ASP A 182 -11.78 -5.46 -6.01
N GLY A 183 -11.98 -4.28 -5.41
CA GLY A 183 -12.38 -3.09 -6.16
C GLY A 183 -11.32 -2.58 -7.14
N TRP A 184 -10.04 -3.02 -7.02
CA TRP A 184 -9.00 -2.69 -7.98
C TRP A 184 -8.93 -3.69 -9.13
N GLU A 185 -9.54 -4.88 -9.02
CA GLU A 185 -9.48 -5.89 -10.06
C GLU A 185 -10.18 -5.48 -11.37
N ASP A 186 -10.02 -6.28 -12.41
CA ASP A 186 -10.70 -6.07 -13.67
C ASP A 186 -12.23 -6.08 -13.50
N PRO A 187 -12.97 -5.24 -14.25
CA PRO A 187 -14.42 -5.06 -14.06
C PRO A 187 -15.23 -6.36 -14.07
N GLN A 188 -14.79 -7.35 -14.85
CA GLN A 188 -15.50 -8.62 -15.02
C GLN A 188 -15.26 -9.63 -13.90
N VAL A 189 -14.34 -9.36 -12.95
CA VAL A 189 -14.04 -10.30 -11.85
C VAL A 189 -15.16 -10.30 -10.83
N HIS A 190 -15.50 -9.15 -10.29
CA HIS A 190 -16.54 -8.99 -9.27
C HIS A 190 -17.83 -8.38 -9.83
N ASN A 191 -17.78 -7.82 -11.06
CA ASN A 191 -18.88 -7.09 -11.68
C ASN A 191 -19.37 -5.88 -10.88
N ASP A 192 -18.48 -5.25 -10.15
CA ASP A 192 -18.77 -4.05 -9.40
C ASP A 192 -19.18 -2.88 -10.28
N PRO A 193 -20.11 -2.04 -9.83
CA PRO A 193 -20.41 -0.78 -10.47
C PRO A 193 -19.13 0.07 -10.64
N GLU A 194 -19.02 0.77 -11.78
CA GLU A 194 -17.85 1.61 -12.05
C GLU A 194 -17.56 2.63 -10.94
N GLU A 195 -18.60 3.18 -10.31
CA GLU A 195 -18.46 4.13 -9.20
C GLU A 195 -17.81 3.49 -7.95
N VAL A 196 -18.10 2.20 -7.67
CA VAL A 196 -17.51 1.45 -6.55
C VAL A 196 -16.04 1.18 -6.82
N ARG A 197 -15.72 0.68 -8.02
CA ARG A 197 -14.34 0.46 -8.47
C ARG A 197 -13.53 1.76 -8.46
N LEU A 198 -14.10 2.85 -8.98
CA LEU A 198 -13.43 4.15 -8.97
C LEU A 198 -13.17 4.64 -7.54
N LYS A 199 -14.08 4.39 -6.61
CA LYS A 199 -13.89 4.71 -5.18
C LYS A 199 -12.73 3.91 -4.59
N ALA A 200 -12.64 2.60 -4.86
CA ALA A 200 -11.52 1.75 -4.43
C ALA A 200 -10.18 2.23 -5.01
N LEU A 201 -10.10 2.49 -6.32
CA LEU A 201 -8.90 2.98 -6.99
C LEU A 201 -8.43 4.34 -6.45
N LYS A 202 -9.36 5.26 -6.17
CA LYS A 202 -9.03 6.56 -5.55
C LYS A 202 -8.46 6.39 -4.15
N MET A 203 -9.02 5.48 -3.33
CA MET A 203 -8.46 5.19 -2.01
C MET A 203 -7.08 4.53 -2.11
N GLY A 204 -6.90 3.59 -3.03
CA GLY A 204 -5.58 3.02 -3.34
C GLY A 204 -4.56 4.07 -3.76
N ALA A 205 -4.95 5.04 -4.58
CA ALA A 205 -4.08 6.15 -4.97
C ALA A 205 -3.69 7.05 -3.79
N ASN A 206 -4.59 7.28 -2.84
CA ASN A 206 -4.24 7.97 -1.59
C ASN A 206 -3.19 7.19 -0.80
N ILE A 207 -3.36 5.86 -0.67
CA ILE A 207 -2.41 4.99 0.04
C ILE A 207 -1.02 5.03 -0.62
N ILE A 208 -0.96 4.89 -1.94
CA ILE A 208 0.29 4.96 -2.71
C ILE A 208 0.96 6.32 -2.55
N LYS A 209 0.20 7.41 -2.70
CA LYS A 209 0.74 8.76 -2.56
C LYS A 209 1.28 9.01 -1.15
N TYR A 210 0.54 8.60 -0.12
CA TYR A 210 0.97 8.69 1.26
C TYR A 210 2.28 7.93 1.50
N ALA A 211 2.36 6.67 1.03
CA ALA A 211 3.54 5.84 1.18
C ALA A 211 4.80 6.43 0.50
N PHE A 212 4.64 7.17 -0.60
CA PHE A 212 5.76 7.77 -1.32
C PHE A 212 6.15 9.17 -0.81
N SER A 213 5.33 9.78 0.03
CA SER A 213 5.55 11.15 0.55
C SER A 213 6.09 11.18 1.98
N ASN A 214 6.04 10.04 2.72
CA ASN A 214 6.38 9.92 4.14
C ASN A 214 7.43 8.77 4.39
#